data_0c05a535887b8329084a64b20f5540a2
#
_entry.id   0c05a535887b8329084a64b20f5540a2
#
_cell.length_a   1.000
_cell.length_b   1.000
_cell.length_c   1.000
_cell.angle_alpha   90.00
_cell.angle_beta   90.00
_cell.angle_gamma   90.00
#
_symmetry.space_group_name_H-M   'P 1'
#
loop_
_entity.id
_entity.type
_entity.pdbx_description
1 polymer ?
#
loop_
_entity_poly.entity_id
_entity_poly.type
_entity_poly.pdbx_seq_one_letter_code
_entity_poly.pdbx_strand_id
1 'polypeptide(L)'
;MEAAKISNIVAGYLRRFGYPARAHNDGNYEVLCVPLAVAAGLGELGSMGLFMDHRFGPCVRLAVVTTTLDLADSAPPQTTYMDRFCHICKKCAVNCPSGSITSGEEPESRGFHHWSIDQEKCFSFWKTIGSDCGMCIAVCPFTKPDTLVHRLVRWYIRRNSLNQHIALFMDDLLNGRRKKIARTNPVPFFR
;
A
#
# COMPACT_ATOMS: atom_id res chain seq x y z
N MET A 1 1.94 -15.43 -2.12
CA MET A 1 1.31 -16.75 -2.39
C MET A 1 -0.01 -16.97 -1.63
N GLU A 2 -0.15 -16.51 -0.39
CA GLU A 2 -1.39 -16.75 0.40
C GLU A 2 -2.66 -16.10 -0.20
N ALA A 3 -2.58 -14.84 -0.63
CA ALA A 3 -3.74 -14.16 -1.25
C ALA A 3 -4.26 -14.91 -2.49
N ALA A 4 -3.36 -15.44 -3.32
CA ALA A 4 -3.73 -16.25 -4.49
C ALA A 4 -4.40 -17.58 -4.08
N LYS A 5 -3.89 -18.25 -3.06
CA LYS A 5 -4.53 -19.48 -2.54
C LYS A 5 -5.94 -19.19 -2.04
N ILE A 6 -6.10 -18.16 -1.21
CA ILE A 6 -7.39 -17.79 -0.62
C ILE A 6 -8.39 -17.44 -1.74
N SER A 7 -8.02 -16.59 -2.69
CA SER A 7 -8.93 -16.20 -3.77
C SER A 7 -9.35 -17.37 -4.65
N ASN A 8 -8.43 -18.29 -4.95
CA ASN A 8 -8.76 -19.50 -5.72
C ASN A 8 -9.68 -20.45 -4.95
N ILE A 9 -9.47 -20.62 -3.64
CA ILE A 9 -10.35 -21.43 -2.78
C ILE A 9 -11.76 -20.84 -2.76
N VAL A 10 -11.87 -19.51 -2.53
CA VAL A 10 -13.17 -18.82 -2.50
C VAL A 10 -13.89 -18.92 -3.84
N ALA A 11 -13.19 -18.67 -4.96
CA ALA A 11 -13.78 -18.79 -6.29
C ALA A 11 -14.19 -20.26 -6.58
N GLY A 12 -13.38 -21.23 -6.16
CA GLY A 12 -13.71 -22.66 -6.28
C GLY A 12 -14.95 -23.05 -5.48
N TYR A 13 -15.08 -22.51 -4.26
CA TYR A 13 -16.24 -22.72 -3.41
C TYR A 13 -17.52 -22.17 -4.05
N LEU A 14 -17.50 -20.93 -4.52
CA LEU A 14 -18.66 -20.32 -5.20
C LEU A 14 -19.11 -21.11 -6.43
N ARG A 15 -18.17 -21.59 -7.24
CA ARG A 15 -18.48 -22.41 -8.42
C ARG A 15 -19.16 -23.73 -8.04
N ARG A 16 -18.81 -24.34 -6.89
CA ARG A 16 -19.50 -25.56 -6.40
C ARG A 16 -20.96 -25.32 -6.04
N PHE A 17 -21.32 -24.10 -5.68
CA PHE A 17 -22.71 -23.68 -5.43
C PHE A 17 -23.42 -23.19 -6.69
N GLY A 18 -22.83 -23.36 -7.85
CA GLY A 18 -23.45 -22.97 -9.13
C GLY A 18 -23.25 -21.51 -9.52
N TYR A 19 -22.47 -20.74 -8.77
CA TYR A 19 -22.19 -19.34 -9.10
C TYR A 19 -20.88 -19.23 -9.89
N PRO A 20 -20.91 -18.76 -11.15
CA PRO A 20 -19.68 -18.41 -11.85
C PRO A 20 -18.82 -17.49 -11.02
N ALA A 21 -17.55 -17.82 -10.86
CA ALA A 21 -16.62 -17.01 -10.07
C ALA A 21 -15.18 -17.13 -10.61
N ARG A 22 -14.45 -16.00 -10.59
CA ARG A 22 -13.06 -15.92 -11.01
C ARG A 22 -12.21 -15.27 -9.93
N ALA A 23 -11.06 -15.88 -9.64
CA ALA A 23 -10.04 -15.29 -8.78
C ALA A 23 -9.10 -14.40 -9.60
N HIS A 24 -8.84 -13.19 -9.09
CA HIS A 24 -7.89 -12.22 -9.61
C HIS A 24 -6.79 -12.02 -8.56
N ASN A 25 -5.57 -12.32 -8.93
CA ASN A 25 -4.40 -12.25 -8.06
C ASN A 25 -3.16 -11.87 -8.87
N ASP A 26 -2.05 -11.70 -8.17
CA ASP A 26 -0.79 -11.27 -8.76
C ASP A 26 -0.40 -12.13 -9.99
N GLY A 27 -0.17 -11.47 -11.13
CA GLY A 27 0.14 -12.10 -12.41
C GLY A 27 -1.08 -12.66 -13.17
N ASN A 28 -2.28 -12.70 -12.60
CA ASN A 28 -3.49 -13.18 -13.26
C ASN A 28 -4.73 -12.38 -12.82
N TYR A 29 -4.83 -11.14 -13.29
CA TYR A 29 -5.96 -10.27 -12.97
C TYR A 29 -6.50 -9.55 -14.22
N GLU A 30 -7.82 -9.38 -14.28
CA GLU A 30 -8.53 -8.59 -15.29
C GLU A 30 -9.21 -7.36 -14.66
N VAL A 31 -9.08 -7.20 -13.35
CA VAL A 31 -9.64 -6.07 -12.58
C VAL A 31 -8.54 -5.39 -11.78
N LEU A 32 -8.62 -4.09 -11.61
CA LEU A 32 -7.68 -3.32 -10.80
C LEU A 32 -7.99 -3.53 -9.32
N CYS A 33 -7.20 -4.35 -8.63
CA CYS A 33 -7.44 -4.72 -7.22
C CYS A 33 -7.38 -3.51 -6.27
N VAL A 34 -6.50 -2.55 -6.51
CA VAL A 34 -6.31 -1.40 -5.61
C VAL A 34 -7.52 -0.48 -5.57
N PRO A 35 -8.08 0.01 -6.69
CA PRO A 35 -9.31 0.81 -6.66
C PRO A 35 -10.49 0.08 -6.01
N LEU A 36 -10.63 -1.22 -6.25
CA LEU A 36 -11.70 -2.02 -5.64
C LEU A 36 -11.52 -2.13 -4.11
N ALA A 37 -10.29 -2.32 -3.63
CA ALA A 37 -10.01 -2.38 -2.21
C ALA A 37 -10.27 -1.03 -1.51
N VAL A 38 -9.96 0.10 -2.17
CA VAL A 38 -10.27 1.44 -1.67
C VAL A 38 -11.79 1.67 -1.66
N ALA A 39 -12.49 1.33 -2.74
CA ALA A 39 -13.94 1.44 -2.82
C ALA A 39 -14.65 0.57 -1.77
N ALA A 40 -14.10 -0.61 -1.46
CA ALA A 40 -14.59 -1.47 -0.40
C ALA A 40 -14.22 -0.97 1.01
N GLY A 41 -13.56 0.19 1.16
CA GLY A 41 -13.18 0.77 2.45
C GLY A 41 -12.14 -0.04 3.23
N LEU A 42 -11.38 -0.93 2.57
CA LEU A 42 -10.36 -1.74 3.23
C LEU A 42 -9.09 -0.94 3.57
N GLY A 43 -8.90 0.22 2.93
CA GLY A 43 -7.75 1.09 3.15
C GLY A 43 -7.73 2.27 2.21
N GLU A 44 -6.58 2.92 2.11
CA GLU A 44 -6.35 4.14 1.33
C GLU A 44 -5.14 3.97 0.40
N LEU A 45 -5.02 4.84 -0.60
CA LEU A 45 -3.82 4.89 -1.43
C LEU A 45 -2.77 5.79 -0.77
N GLY A 46 -1.57 5.26 -0.53
CA GLY A 46 -0.46 6.04 0.03
C GLY A 46 0.32 6.80 -1.03
N SER A 47 1.06 7.85 -0.61
CA SER A 47 1.87 8.67 -1.51
C SER A 47 2.99 7.91 -2.22
N MET A 48 3.27 6.69 -1.82
CA MET A 48 4.18 5.77 -2.53
C MET A 48 3.50 4.99 -3.68
N GLY A 49 2.23 5.30 -4.02
CA GLY A 49 1.47 4.61 -5.06
C GLY A 49 1.01 3.18 -4.71
N LEU A 50 1.09 2.80 -3.43
CA LEU A 50 0.67 1.49 -2.95
C LEU A 50 -0.58 1.59 -2.08
N PHE A 51 -1.42 0.56 -2.13
CA PHE A 51 -2.52 0.41 -1.19
C PHE A 51 -2.00 0.24 0.25
N MET A 52 -2.66 0.91 1.18
CA MET A 52 -2.36 0.84 2.61
C MET A 52 -3.60 0.39 3.39
N ASP A 53 -3.50 -0.76 4.00
CA ASP A 53 -4.49 -1.28 4.93
C ASP A 53 -4.45 -0.51 6.27
N HIS A 54 -5.61 -0.35 6.92
CA HIS A 54 -5.72 0.40 8.17
C HIS A 54 -4.96 -0.23 9.36
N ARG A 55 -4.64 -1.52 9.28
CA ARG A 55 -3.95 -2.27 10.33
C ARG A 55 -2.50 -2.58 10.00
N PHE A 56 -2.24 -2.97 8.75
CA PHE A 56 -0.94 -3.47 8.32
C PHE A 56 -0.18 -2.49 7.41
N GLY A 57 -0.79 -1.32 7.11
CA GLY A 57 -0.19 -0.35 6.21
C GLY A 57 0.05 -0.94 4.80
N PRO A 58 1.20 -0.65 4.19
CA PRO A 58 1.52 -1.14 2.85
C PRO A 58 1.97 -2.62 2.81
N CYS A 59 1.98 -3.32 3.95
CA CYS A 59 2.45 -4.71 4.07
C CYS A 59 1.34 -5.73 3.82
N VAL A 60 0.54 -5.54 2.77
CA VAL A 60 -0.56 -6.43 2.40
C VAL A 60 -0.46 -6.87 0.94
N ARG A 61 -1.09 -7.99 0.64
CA ARG A 61 -1.32 -8.48 -0.72
C ARG A 61 -2.81 -8.53 -0.97
N LEU A 62 -3.23 -8.00 -2.12
CA LEU A 62 -4.62 -7.97 -2.53
C LEU A 62 -4.93 -9.12 -3.49
N ALA A 63 -6.13 -9.65 -3.37
CA ALA A 63 -6.76 -10.50 -4.37
C ALA A 63 -8.26 -10.19 -4.39
N VAL A 64 -8.89 -10.38 -5.54
CA VAL A 64 -10.30 -10.11 -5.77
C VAL A 64 -10.95 -11.39 -6.33
N VAL A 65 -12.17 -11.64 -5.95
CA VAL A 65 -13.01 -12.66 -6.58
C VAL A 65 -14.21 -11.97 -7.20
N THR A 66 -14.37 -12.09 -8.52
CA THR A 66 -15.59 -11.66 -9.20
C THR A 66 -16.56 -12.85 -9.29
N THR A 67 -17.85 -12.59 -9.13
CA THR A 67 -18.90 -13.61 -9.16
C THR A 67 -20.22 -13.02 -9.63
N THR A 68 -21.11 -13.87 -10.09
CA THR A 68 -22.51 -13.51 -10.41
C THR A 68 -23.44 -13.65 -9.20
N LEU A 69 -22.91 -14.09 -8.05
CA LEU A 69 -23.67 -14.10 -6.80
C LEU A 69 -24.02 -12.66 -6.41
N ASP A 70 -25.30 -12.38 -6.21
CA ASP A 70 -25.76 -11.10 -5.70
C ASP A 70 -25.40 -10.99 -4.22
N LEU A 71 -24.54 -10.03 -3.89
CA LEU A 71 -24.05 -9.79 -2.55
C LEU A 71 -24.56 -8.42 -2.08
N ALA A 72 -24.99 -8.35 -0.83
CA ALA A 72 -25.38 -7.08 -0.25
C ALA A 72 -24.18 -6.13 -0.19
N ASP A 73 -24.40 -4.90 -0.63
CA ASP A 73 -23.39 -3.83 -0.49
C ASP A 73 -23.10 -3.54 0.98
N SER A 74 -21.86 -3.69 1.34
CA SER A 74 -21.39 -3.45 2.72
C SER A 74 -20.15 -2.55 2.75
N ALA A 75 -20.07 -1.57 1.84
CA ALA A 75 -18.95 -0.63 1.83
C ALA A 75 -18.93 0.18 3.13
N PRO A 76 -17.91 0.01 3.99
CA PRO A 76 -17.76 0.84 5.17
C PRO A 76 -17.44 2.29 4.75
N PRO A 77 -17.68 3.29 5.64
CA PRO A 77 -17.36 4.67 5.35
C PRO A 77 -15.87 4.81 5.01
N GLN A 78 -15.58 5.46 3.89
CA GLN A 78 -14.21 5.73 3.48
C GLN A 78 -13.56 6.70 4.47
N THR A 79 -12.31 6.41 4.81
CA THR A 79 -11.48 7.27 5.66
C THR A 79 -10.36 7.88 4.83
N THR A 80 -9.89 9.05 5.21
CA THR A 80 -8.81 9.78 4.52
C THR A 80 -7.69 10.19 5.47
N TYR A 81 -7.56 9.52 6.63
CA TYR A 81 -6.57 9.93 7.63
C TYR A 81 -5.15 9.54 7.23
N MET A 82 -4.97 8.45 6.50
CA MET A 82 -3.66 8.03 6.00
C MET A 82 -3.20 8.95 4.87
N ASP A 83 -4.09 9.28 3.95
CA ASP A 83 -3.81 10.23 2.89
C ASP A 83 -3.37 11.58 3.46
N ARG A 84 -4.14 12.15 4.39
CA ARG A 84 -3.75 13.38 5.11
C ARG A 84 -2.39 13.26 5.79
N PHE A 85 -2.09 12.12 6.40
CA PHE A 85 -0.79 11.87 7.00
C PHE A 85 0.31 11.82 5.93
N CYS A 86 0.06 11.24 4.77
CA CYS A 86 1.00 11.18 3.66
C CYS A 86 1.39 12.57 3.15
N HIS A 87 0.43 13.53 3.10
CA HIS A 87 0.71 14.92 2.70
C HIS A 87 1.77 15.61 3.58
N ILE A 88 1.84 15.29 4.86
CA ILE A 88 2.84 15.88 5.77
C ILE A 88 4.09 15.00 5.94
N CYS A 89 3.99 13.69 5.78
CA CYS A 89 5.06 12.74 6.09
C CYS A 89 6.17 12.73 5.04
N LYS A 90 5.86 12.43 3.78
CA LYS A 90 6.79 12.37 2.62
C LYS A 90 8.05 11.49 2.82
N LYS A 91 8.12 10.63 3.85
CA LYS A 91 9.30 9.78 4.11
C LYS A 91 9.64 8.86 2.95
N CYS A 92 8.64 8.31 2.26
CA CYS A 92 8.85 7.45 1.10
C CYS A 92 9.54 8.20 -0.05
N ALA A 93 9.14 9.44 -0.34
CA ALA A 93 9.76 10.28 -1.37
C ALA A 93 11.20 10.66 -0.99
N VAL A 94 11.42 11.11 0.27
CA VAL A 94 12.75 11.53 0.77
C VAL A 94 13.76 10.38 0.76
N ASN A 95 13.31 9.14 0.89
CA ASN A 95 14.14 7.94 0.94
C ASN A 95 14.13 7.12 -0.36
N CYS A 96 13.40 7.55 -1.39
CA CYS A 96 13.35 6.85 -2.66
C CYS A 96 14.70 6.94 -3.40
N PRO A 97 15.45 5.84 -3.57
CA PRO A 97 16.77 5.89 -4.17
C PRO A 97 16.73 6.17 -5.68
N SER A 98 15.63 5.86 -6.35
CA SER A 98 15.42 6.14 -7.77
C SER A 98 14.80 7.51 -8.03
N GLY A 99 14.31 8.21 -6.98
CA GLY A 99 13.55 9.44 -7.16
C GLY A 99 12.20 9.26 -7.86
N SER A 100 11.67 8.04 -7.88
CA SER A 100 10.39 7.70 -8.54
C SER A 100 9.17 8.24 -7.82
N ILE A 101 9.28 8.48 -6.51
CA ILE A 101 8.20 9.01 -5.68
C ILE A 101 8.40 10.51 -5.54
N THR A 102 7.45 11.29 -6.04
CA THR A 102 7.48 12.76 -5.91
C THR A 102 6.97 13.19 -4.54
N SER A 103 7.43 14.34 -4.07
CA SER A 103 6.90 14.96 -2.85
C SER A 103 5.74 15.92 -3.12
N GLY A 104 5.42 16.17 -4.40
CA GLY A 104 4.28 16.98 -4.83
C GLY A 104 2.97 16.19 -4.85
N GLU A 105 1.87 16.94 -4.96
CA GLU A 105 0.56 16.37 -5.28
C GLU A 105 0.50 16.09 -6.78
N GLU A 106 -0.08 14.97 -7.15
CA GLU A 106 -0.37 14.67 -8.54
C GLU A 106 -1.69 15.35 -8.94
N PRO A 107 -1.79 15.83 -10.17
CA PRO A 107 -3.05 16.36 -10.65
C PRO A 107 -4.12 15.28 -10.68
N GLU A 108 -5.36 15.68 -10.54
CA GLU A 108 -6.52 14.82 -10.71
C GLU A 108 -6.49 14.18 -12.10
N SER A 109 -6.54 12.87 -12.15
CA SER A 109 -6.63 12.11 -13.40
C SER A 109 -7.87 11.23 -13.39
N ARG A 110 -8.71 11.40 -14.43
CA ARG A 110 -9.96 10.65 -14.62
C ARG A 110 -10.94 10.74 -13.44
N GLY A 111 -10.99 11.90 -12.77
CA GLY A 111 -11.89 12.15 -11.63
C GLY A 111 -11.44 11.56 -10.31
N PHE A 112 -10.19 11.09 -10.22
CA PHE A 112 -9.60 10.59 -8.98
C PHE A 112 -8.32 11.35 -8.64
N HIS A 113 -8.24 11.81 -7.39
CA HIS A 113 -6.96 12.22 -6.81
C HIS A 113 -6.18 10.96 -6.48
N HIS A 114 -5.01 10.79 -7.05
CA HIS A 114 -4.17 9.65 -6.76
C HIS A 114 -2.69 10.02 -6.72
N TRP A 115 -2.01 9.41 -5.79
CA TRP A 115 -0.57 9.43 -5.78
C TRP A 115 -0.04 8.51 -6.88
N SER A 116 0.80 9.02 -7.74
CA SER A 116 1.47 8.21 -8.74
C SER A 116 2.97 8.14 -8.48
N ILE A 117 3.57 7.09 -9.00
CA ILE A 117 5.01 6.94 -9.02
C ILE A 117 5.48 6.82 -10.47
N ASP A 118 6.68 7.30 -10.74
CA ASP A 118 7.36 7.02 -12.01
C ASP A 118 7.81 5.55 -12.02
N GLN A 119 6.96 4.71 -12.60
CA GLN A 119 7.16 3.26 -12.61
C GLN A 119 8.41 2.85 -13.40
N GLU A 120 8.75 3.59 -14.45
CA GLU A 120 9.93 3.31 -15.27
C GLU A 120 11.23 3.56 -14.49
N LYS A 121 11.32 4.67 -13.77
CA LYS A 121 12.45 4.94 -12.88
C LYS A 121 12.57 3.92 -11.77
N CYS A 122 11.44 3.53 -11.16
CA CYS A 122 11.42 2.53 -10.10
C CYS A 122 11.94 1.18 -10.62
N PHE A 123 11.39 0.72 -11.74
CA PHE A 123 11.77 -0.55 -12.36
C PHE A 123 13.21 -0.57 -12.88
N SER A 124 13.67 0.52 -13.47
CA SER A 124 15.07 0.67 -13.91
C SER A 124 16.04 0.56 -12.74
N PHE A 125 15.67 1.12 -11.59
CA PHE A 125 16.46 0.96 -10.36
C PHE A 125 16.50 -0.50 -9.90
N TRP A 126 15.37 -1.23 -9.93
CA TRP A 126 15.34 -2.67 -9.61
C TRP A 126 16.29 -3.48 -10.51
N LYS A 127 16.29 -3.19 -11.82
CA LYS A 127 17.24 -3.83 -12.76
C LYS A 127 18.69 -3.56 -12.37
N THR A 128 19.01 -2.34 -11.92
CA THR A 128 20.37 -1.95 -11.54
C THR A 128 20.85 -2.69 -10.28
N ILE A 129 19.95 -2.89 -9.29
CA ILE A 129 20.31 -3.57 -8.03
C ILE A 129 20.08 -5.08 -8.07
N GLY A 130 19.46 -5.60 -9.13
CA GLY A 130 19.16 -7.04 -9.30
C GLY A 130 18.10 -7.57 -8.33
N SER A 131 17.29 -6.72 -7.72
CA SER A 131 16.27 -7.07 -6.72
C SER A 131 15.21 -5.99 -6.62
N ASP A 132 14.06 -6.32 -6.03
CA ASP A 132 13.08 -5.32 -5.59
C ASP A 132 13.65 -4.48 -4.44
N CYS A 133 13.36 -3.16 -4.46
CA CYS A 133 13.95 -2.23 -3.51
C CYS A 133 13.24 -2.22 -2.16
N GLY A 134 11.90 -2.13 -2.13
CA GLY A 134 11.08 -2.08 -0.92
C GLY A 134 11.33 -0.92 0.06
N MET A 135 12.20 0.04 -0.27
CA MET A 135 12.61 1.13 0.63
C MET A 135 11.42 2.01 1.07
N CYS A 136 10.50 2.32 0.15
CA CYS A 136 9.31 3.10 0.45
C CYS A 136 8.41 2.43 1.50
N ILE A 137 8.30 1.10 1.47
CA ILE A 137 7.58 0.30 2.46
C ILE A 137 8.34 0.31 3.79
N ALA A 138 9.66 0.06 3.76
CA ALA A 138 10.48 -0.05 4.97
C ALA A 138 10.57 1.23 5.80
N VAL A 139 10.43 2.42 5.18
CA VAL A 139 10.48 3.72 5.88
C VAL A 139 9.09 4.23 6.29
N CYS A 140 8.02 3.58 5.83
CA CYS A 140 6.67 4.04 6.10
C CYS A 140 6.31 3.86 7.59
N PRO A 141 5.81 4.90 8.28
CA PRO A 141 5.38 4.78 9.66
C PRO A 141 4.25 3.76 9.87
N PHE A 142 3.44 3.52 8.84
CA PHE A 142 2.37 2.51 8.88
C PHE A 142 2.84 1.06 8.73
N THR A 143 4.11 0.82 8.40
CA THR A 143 4.71 -0.53 8.32
C THR A 143 4.98 -1.14 9.71
N LYS A 144 4.80 -0.36 10.78
CA LYS A 144 5.07 -0.81 12.15
C LYS A 144 4.16 -1.99 12.55
N PRO A 145 4.68 -2.93 13.38
CA PRO A 145 3.93 -4.10 13.79
C PRO A 145 2.64 -3.75 14.55
N ASP A 146 1.66 -4.64 14.50
CA ASP A 146 0.37 -4.44 15.15
C ASP A 146 0.42 -4.70 16.65
N THR A 147 1.20 -3.89 17.39
CA THR A 147 1.26 -3.91 18.85
C THR A 147 0.24 -2.93 19.44
N LEU A 148 -0.06 -3.07 20.74
CA LEU A 148 -0.96 -2.15 21.46
C LEU A 148 -0.51 -0.69 21.31
N VAL A 149 0.79 -0.41 21.41
CA VAL A 149 1.34 0.94 21.25
C VAL A 149 1.02 1.50 19.86
N HIS A 150 1.31 0.73 18.80
CA HIS A 150 1.04 1.18 17.44
C HIS A 150 -0.45 1.29 17.13
N ARG A 151 -1.30 0.48 17.76
CA ARG A 151 -2.77 0.62 17.67
C ARG A 151 -3.25 1.92 18.33
N LEU A 152 -2.70 2.28 19.48
CA LEU A 152 -2.97 3.56 20.13
C LEU A 152 -2.50 4.75 19.30
N VAL A 153 -1.30 4.68 18.70
CA VAL A 153 -0.80 5.72 17.79
C VAL A 153 -1.72 5.86 16.57
N ARG A 154 -2.15 4.76 15.95
CA ARG A 154 -3.10 4.79 14.83
C ARG A 154 -4.44 5.41 15.23
N TRP A 155 -4.95 5.09 16.40
CA TRP A 155 -6.17 5.73 16.93
C TRP A 155 -5.97 7.23 17.20
N TYR A 156 -4.81 7.63 17.72
CA TYR A 156 -4.46 9.01 18.01
C TYR A 156 -4.40 9.89 16.75
N ILE A 157 -3.74 9.41 15.67
CA ILE A 157 -3.58 10.15 14.40
C ILE A 157 -4.88 10.26 13.59
N ARG A 158 -5.86 9.41 13.86
CA ARG A 158 -7.19 9.49 13.20
C ARG A 158 -7.98 10.72 13.60
N ARG A 159 -7.71 11.30 14.77
CA ARG A 159 -8.54 12.35 15.38
C ARG A 159 -8.38 13.71 14.71
N ASN A 160 -7.17 14.18 14.50
CA ASN A 160 -6.92 15.51 13.94
C ASN A 160 -5.50 15.64 13.35
N SER A 161 -5.28 16.74 12.62
CA SER A 161 -4.00 17.02 11.96
C SER A 161 -2.87 17.32 12.96
N LEU A 162 -3.16 17.96 14.10
CA LEU A 162 -2.13 18.24 15.12
C LEU A 162 -1.52 16.94 15.66
N ASN A 163 -2.37 15.95 15.93
CA ASN A 163 -1.91 14.64 16.38
C ASN A 163 -1.03 13.95 15.34
N GLN A 164 -1.31 14.16 14.05
CA GLN A 164 -0.49 13.63 12.95
C GLN A 164 0.90 14.25 12.93
N HIS A 165 1.02 15.57 13.15
CA HIS A 165 2.32 16.25 13.23
C HIS A 165 3.12 15.79 14.45
N ILE A 166 2.49 15.65 15.61
CA ILE A 166 3.13 15.15 16.82
C ILE A 166 3.64 13.71 16.61
N ALA A 167 2.80 12.84 16.06
CA ALA A 167 3.17 11.46 15.80
C ALA A 167 4.32 11.35 14.78
N LEU A 168 4.30 12.20 13.74
CA LEU A 168 5.39 12.26 12.76
C LEU A 168 6.70 12.74 13.39
N PHE A 169 6.65 13.79 14.22
CA PHE A 169 7.81 14.28 14.94
C PHE A 169 8.42 13.19 15.85
N MET A 170 7.58 12.46 16.58
CA MET A 170 8.02 11.35 17.42
C MET A 170 8.61 10.21 16.58
N ASP A 171 8.00 9.88 15.44
CA ASP A 171 8.57 8.86 14.54
C ASP A 171 9.90 9.32 13.92
N ASP A 172 10.06 10.60 13.59
CA ASP A 172 11.32 11.16 13.10
C ASP A 172 12.42 11.13 14.17
N LEU A 173 12.06 11.40 15.43
CA LEU A 173 13.00 11.34 16.55
C LEU A 173 13.47 9.90 16.84
N LEU A 174 12.54 8.93 16.83
CA LEU A 174 12.84 7.55 17.21
C LEU A 174 13.44 6.72 16.06
N ASN A 175 13.00 6.95 14.82
CA ASN A 175 13.36 6.13 13.67
C ASN A 175 14.19 6.88 12.62
N GLY A 176 14.34 8.20 12.80
CA GLY A 176 14.99 9.08 11.83
C GLY A 176 14.11 9.37 10.60
N ARG A 177 14.36 10.51 9.94
CA ARG A 177 13.69 10.90 8.71
C ARG A 177 14.28 10.22 7.48
N ARG A 178 15.61 10.05 7.47
CA ARG A 178 16.35 9.38 6.40
C ARG A 178 16.97 8.11 6.93
N LYS A 179 16.74 7.00 6.25
CA LYS A 179 17.46 5.75 6.50
C LYS A 179 18.75 5.73 5.70
N LYS A 180 19.86 5.41 6.36
CA LYS A 180 21.09 5.08 5.66
C LYS A 180 20.86 3.73 4.96
N ILE A 181 20.87 3.75 3.62
CA ILE A 181 20.87 2.53 2.83
C ILE A 181 22.24 1.89 3.03
N ALA A 182 22.30 0.74 3.72
CA ALA A 182 23.48 -0.08 3.63
C ALA A 182 23.66 -0.42 2.13
N ARG A 183 24.82 -0.07 1.56
CA ARG A 183 25.18 -0.52 0.21
C ARG A 183 25.33 -2.03 0.31
N THR A 184 24.25 -2.75 0.06
CA THR A 184 24.35 -4.18 -0.22
C THR A 184 25.04 -4.27 -1.57
N ASN A 185 26.19 -4.96 -1.61
CA ASN A 185 26.78 -5.34 -2.90
C ASN A 185 25.70 -6.01 -3.72
N PRO A 186 25.55 -5.65 -5.02
CA PRO A 186 24.58 -6.31 -5.86
C PRO A 186 24.84 -7.80 -5.80
N VAL A 187 23.85 -8.56 -5.33
CA VAL A 187 23.91 -10.01 -5.39
C VAL A 187 23.90 -10.36 -6.87
N PRO A 188 24.89 -11.06 -7.42
CA PRO A 188 24.90 -11.41 -8.82
C PRO A 188 23.85 -12.51 -9.06
N PHE A 189 22.59 -12.08 -9.22
CA PHE A 189 21.56 -12.92 -9.78
C PHE A 189 21.61 -12.79 -11.31
N PHE A 190 21.84 -13.91 -11.96
CA PHE A 190 21.96 -14.15 -13.39
C PHE A 190 23.34 -13.85 -14.01
N ARG A 191 24.17 -14.87 -14.02
CA ARG A 191 24.92 -15.28 -15.21
C ARG A 191 24.11 -16.32 -15.99
#